data_a8e019fc38ec1979ca0d50275c037333
#
_entry.id   a8e019fc38ec1979ca0d50275c037333
#
_cell.length_a   1.000
_cell.length_b   1.000
_cell.length_c   1.000
_cell.angle_alpha   90.00
_cell.angle_beta   90.00
_cell.angle_gamma   90.00
#
_symmetry.space_group_name_H-M   'P 1'
#
loop_
_entity.id
_entity.type
_entity.pdbx_description
1 polymer ?
#
loop_
_entity_poly.entity_id
_entity_poly.type
_entity_poly.pdbx_seq_one_letter_code
_entity_poly.pdbx_strand_id
1 'polypeptide(L)'
;SVTAEMPGLRLSTIAGDNADLVSLTYMEEYGETLGRVHKLNVSAKPQVDRKFYHRPSEEMLKKLNLQFLSDYFDRKPLHGETVFCHGDFHYANVLWKDQHISAILDFELAGYGNRDFDIAWALFLRPGQRFLKTDKEQALFIKGYQKHGDCNVDAVKYYMAQCYVYFLCFCDEKDYCEYVRNWLKQNCSNREKLND
;
A
#
# COMPACT_ATOMS: atom_id res chain seq x y z
N SER A 1 -14.95 19.26 -18.47
CA SER A 1 -15.60 18.11 -17.82
C SER A 1 -16.44 18.62 -16.65
N VAL A 2 -17.64 18.09 -16.47
CA VAL A 2 -18.48 18.36 -15.30
C VAL A 2 -18.31 17.13 -14.39
N THR A 3 -17.79 17.33 -13.17
CA THR A 3 -17.69 16.30 -12.14
C THR A 3 -18.69 16.59 -11.03
N ALA A 4 -19.36 15.56 -10.52
CA ALA A 4 -20.21 15.70 -9.35
C ALA A 4 -19.33 15.88 -8.11
N GLU A 5 -19.70 16.79 -7.21
CA GLU A 5 -19.09 16.89 -5.90
C GLU A 5 -19.53 15.69 -5.05
N MET A 6 -18.57 14.93 -4.55
CA MET A 6 -18.84 13.76 -3.72
C MET A 6 -18.80 14.17 -2.24
N PRO A 7 -19.81 13.79 -1.44
CA PRO A 7 -19.85 14.15 -0.02
C PRO A 7 -18.79 13.37 0.78
N GLY A 8 -18.15 14.03 1.74
CA GLY A 8 -17.23 13.38 2.67
C GLY A 8 -15.92 14.13 2.83
N LEU A 9 -15.11 13.67 3.79
CA LEU A 9 -13.80 14.22 4.12
C LEU A 9 -12.72 13.14 3.95
N ARG A 10 -11.50 13.56 3.68
CA ARG A 10 -10.34 12.66 3.68
C ARG A 10 -9.99 12.22 5.11
N LEU A 11 -9.50 11.01 5.28
CA LEU A 11 -9.13 10.49 6.60
C LEU A 11 -8.10 11.38 7.32
N SER A 12 -7.17 11.98 6.60
CA SER A 12 -6.21 12.93 7.15
C SER A 12 -6.86 14.17 7.77
N THR A 13 -7.99 14.63 7.22
CA THR A 13 -8.77 15.74 7.78
C THR A 13 -9.53 15.31 9.03
N ILE A 14 -10.11 14.10 9.02
CA ILE A 14 -10.89 13.56 10.15
C ILE A 14 -9.99 13.26 11.35
N ALA A 15 -8.84 12.64 11.11
CA ALA A 15 -7.92 12.21 12.15
C ALA A 15 -7.15 13.38 12.79
N GLY A 16 -6.84 14.41 12.02
CA GLY A 16 -6.06 15.55 12.50
C GLY A 16 -4.75 15.11 13.16
N ASP A 17 -4.49 15.66 14.35
CA ASP A 17 -3.28 15.36 15.13
C ASP A 17 -3.37 14.03 15.91
N ASN A 18 -4.56 13.46 16.07
CA ASN A 18 -4.82 12.19 16.77
C ASN A 18 -4.86 10.98 15.83
N ALA A 19 -4.13 11.03 14.75
CA ALA A 19 -4.20 10.06 13.66
C ALA A 19 -4.03 8.59 14.14
N ASP A 20 -3.11 8.33 15.05
CA ASP A 20 -2.78 6.97 15.51
C ASP A 20 -3.92 6.30 16.32
N LEU A 21 -4.76 7.10 16.99
CA LEU A 21 -5.90 6.59 17.76
C LEU A 21 -7.16 6.46 16.90
N VAL A 22 -7.39 7.45 16.05
CA VAL A 22 -8.60 7.55 15.23
C VAL A 22 -8.56 6.58 14.06
N SER A 23 -7.40 6.36 13.44
CA SER A 23 -7.25 5.54 12.24
C SER A 23 -7.75 4.11 12.39
N LEU A 24 -7.56 3.49 13.56
CA LEU A 24 -7.96 2.10 13.82
C LEU A 24 -9.45 1.84 13.52
N THR A 25 -10.31 2.81 13.75
CA THR A 25 -11.75 2.72 13.49
C THR A 25 -12.05 2.53 12.00
N TYR A 26 -11.18 3.04 11.13
CA TYR A 26 -11.41 3.12 9.68
C TYR A 26 -10.74 1.99 8.89
N MET A 27 -9.75 1.30 9.47
CA MET A 27 -8.89 0.39 8.72
C MET A 27 -9.61 -0.85 8.21
N GLU A 28 -10.55 -1.40 8.96
CA GLU A 28 -11.27 -2.60 8.52
C GLU A 28 -12.15 -2.29 7.29
N GLU A 29 -12.91 -1.18 7.32
CA GLU A 29 -13.72 -0.78 6.16
C GLU A 29 -12.85 -0.34 4.97
N TYR A 30 -11.69 0.26 5.23
CA TYR A 30 -10.74 0.63 4.19
C TYR A 30 -10.26 -0.60 3.41
N GLY A 31 -9.88 -1.68 4.10
CA GLY A 31 -9.51 -2.94 3.47
C GLY A 31 -10.69 -3.64 2.79
N GLU A 32 -11.85 -3.69 3.45
CA GLU A 32 -13.07 -4.28 2.90
C GLU A 32 -13.47 -3.61 1.57
N THR A 33 -13.35 -2.29 1.49
CA THR A 33 -13.67 -1.53 0.28
C THR A 33 -12.75 -1.88 -0.88
N LEU A 34 -11.43 -2.01 -0.65
CA LEU A 34 -10.52 -2.49 -1.70
C LEU A 34 -10.88 -3.93 -2.13
N GLY A 35 -11.23 -4.80 -1.17
CA GLY A 35 -11.69 -6.15 -1.48
C GLY A 35 -12.92 -6.16 -2.39
N ARG A 36 -13.87 -5.26 -2.19
CA ARG A 36 -15.03 -5.07 -3.07
C ARG A 36 -14.63 -4.59 -4.46
N VAL A 37 -13.69 -3.64 -4.55
CA VAL A 37 -13.15 -3.18 -5.85
C VAL A 37 -12.54 -4.34 -6.63
N HIS A 38 -11.76 -5.20 -5.98
CA HIS A 38 -11.13 -6.37 -6.61
C HIS A 38 -12.14 -7.45 -7.07
N LYS A 39 -13.36 -7.43 -6.56
CA LYS A 39 -14.45 -8.33 -7.00
C LYS A 39 -15.27 -7.79 -8.18
N LEU A 40 -15.00 -6.57 -8.61
CA LEU A 40 -15.70 -6.01 -9.76
C LEU A 40 -15.32 -6.76 -11.04
N ASN A 41 -16.35 -7.18 -11.78
CA ASN A 41 -16.20 -7.75 -13.11
C ASN A 41 -16.60 -6.69 -14.14
N VAL A 42 -15.64 -5.92 -14.58
CA VAL A 42 -15.83 -4.79 -15.49
C VAL A 42 -14.99 -4.95 -16.75
N SER A 43 -15.44 -4.37 -17.85
CA SER A 43 -14.63 -4.31 -19.06
C SER A 43 -13.55 -3.23 -18.88
N ALA A 44 -12.33 -3.66 -18.61
CA ALA A 44 -11.18 -2.78 -18.45
C ALA A 44 -9.94 -3.35 -19.15
N LYS A 45 -9.00 -2.45 -19.46
CA LYS A 45 -7.69 -2.83 -19.99
C LYS A 45 -6.75 -3.31 -18.85
N PRO A 46 -5.66 -4.01 -19.17
CA PRO A 46 -4.58 -4.18 -18.20
C PRO A 46 -4.08 -2.82 -17.70
N GLN A 47 -3.62 -2.78 -16.45
CA GLN A 47 -2.98 -1.58 -15.90
C GLN A 47 -1.79 -1.14 -16.76
N VAL A 48 -1.59 0.16 -16.86
CA VAL A 48 -0.41 0.73 -17.50
C VAL A 48 0.82 0.38 -16.67
N ASP A 49 1.88 -0.05 -17.37
CA ASP A 49 3.13 -0.39 -16.69
C ASP A 49 3.75 0.84 -16.01
N ARG A 50 4.15 0.67 -14.74
CA ARG A 50 4.73 1.72 -13.90
C ARG A 50 6.04 1.23 -13.29
N LYS A 51 7.01 2.14 -13.14
CA LYS A 51 8.31 1.82 -12.50
C LYS A 51 8.18 1.10 -11.15
N PHE A 52 7.13 1.40 -10.39
CA PHE A 52 6.85 0.80 -9.08
C PHE A 52 6.49 -0.69 -9.15
N TYR A 53 6.14 -1.22 -10.33
CA TYR A 53 5.82 -2.64 -10.55
C TYR A 53 7.07 -3.49 -10.75
N HIS A 54 8.23 -2.85 -10.89
CA HIS A 54 9.49 -3.50 -11.15
C HIS A 54 10.39 -3.52 -9.91
N ARG A 55 11.23 -4.55 -9.84
CA ARG A 55 12.29 -4.66 -8.84
C ARG A 55 13.19 -3.42 -8.89
N PRO A 56 13.54 -2.80 -7.74
CA PRO A 56 14.56 -1.77 -7.70
C PRO A 56 15.89 -2.26 -8.26
N SER A 57 16.59 -1.43 -9.04
CA SER A 57 17.88 -1.81 -9.60
C SER A 57 18.98 -1.86 -8.55
N GLU A 58 20.03 -2.66 -8.80
CA GLU A 58 21.22 -2.72 -7.92
C GLU A 58 21.89 -1.36 -7.74
N GLU A 59 21.88 -0.55 -8.77
CA GLU A 59 22.39 0.83 -8.71
C GLU A 59 21.58 1.68 -7.71
N MET A 60 20.25 1.55 -7.77
CA MET A 60 19.34 2.24 -6.84
C MET A 60 19.58 1.77 -5.40
N LEU A 61 19.66 0.46 -5.18
CA LEU A 61 19.94 -0.10 -3.85
C LEU A 61 21.30 0.38 -3.31
N LYS A 62 22.32 0.42 -4.16
CA LYS A 62 23.66 0.95 -3.80
C LYS A 62 23.61 2.43 -3.45
N LYS A 63 22.95 3.26 -4.26
CA LYS A 63 22.80 4.70 -4.00
C LYS A 63 22.12 4.98 -2.66
N LEU A 64 21.18 4.15 -2.26
CA LEU A 64 20.43 4.28 -1.00
C LEU A 64 21.09 3.58 0.20
N ASN A 65 22.23 2.89 0.01
CA ASN A 65 22.86 2.02 1.03
C ASN A 65 21.90 0.92 1.52
N LEU A 66 21.22 0.25 0.58
CA LEU A 66 20.22 -0.81 0.81
C LEU A 66 20.58 -2.13 0.12
N GLN A 67 21.88 -2.39 -0.14
CA GLN A 67 22.34 -3.58 -0.86
C GLN A 67 21.93 -4.90 -0.16
N PHE A 68 21.69 -4.87 1.14
CA PHE A 68 21.18 -6.04 1.89
C PHE A 68 19.80 -6.51 1.40
N LEU A 69 19.08 -5.70 0.61
CA LEU A 69 17.79 -6.06 0.02
C LEU A 69 17.94 -6.81 -1.32
N SER A 70 19.14 -6.93 -1.89
CA SER A 70 19.31 -7.58 -3.19
C SER A 70 18.76 -9.00 -3.18
N ASP A 71 19.23 -9.84 -2.26
CA ASP A 71 18.77 -11.24 -2.10
C ASP A 71 17.28 -11.33 -1.77
N TYR A 72 16.73 -10.34 -1.05
CA TYR A 72 15.30 -10.28 -0.75
C TYR A 72 14.48 -10.07 -2.02
N PHE A 73 14.89 -9.11 -2.87
CA PHE A 73 14.19 -8.84 -4.13
C PHE A 73 14.40 -9.91 -5.20
N ASP A 74 15.45 -10.71 -5.13
CA ASP A 74 15.67 -11.84 -6.03
C ASP A 74 14.68 -12.98 -5.76
N ARG A 75 14.12 -13.05 -4.54
CA ARG A 75 13.06 -14.00 -4.14
C ARG A 75 11.67 -13.46 -4.43
N LYS A 76 11.46 -12.98 -5.66
CA LYS A 76 10.15 -12.44 -6.07
C LYS A 76 9.04 -13.45 -5.79
N PRO A 77 7.97 -13.06 -5.09
CA PRO A 77 6.84 -13.95 -4.83
C PRO A 77 6.16 -14.36 -6.15
N LEU A 78 5.46 -15.48 -6.13
CA LEU A 78 4.59 -15.87 -7.24
C LEU A 78 3.61 -14.72 -7.53
N HIS A 79 3.31 -14.53 -8.81
CA HIS A 79 2.36 -13.52 -9.23
C HIS A 79 1.00 -13.81 -8.59
N GLY A 80 0.46 -12.84 -7.87
CA GLY A 80 -0.87 -12.92 -7.28
C GLY A 80 -1.96 -13.00 -8.33
N GLU A 81 -3.19 -13.22 -7.88
CA GLU A 81 -4.35 -13.19 -8.75
C GLU A 81 -4.44 -11.86 -9.53
N THR A 82 -4.75 -11.94 -10.81
CA THR A 82 -5.04 -10.77 -11.63
C THR A 82 -6.50 -10.37 -11.44
N VAL A 83 -6.72 -9.19 -10.88
CA VAL A 83 -8.04 -8.65 -10.57
C VAL A 83 -8.20 -7.25 -11.15
N PHE A 84 -9.41 -6.71 -11.11
CA PHE A 84 -9.60 -5.28 -11.38
C PHE A 84 -9.05 -4.48 -10.19
N CYS A 85 -7.91 -3.85 -10.39
CA CYS A 85 -7.23 -3.00 -9.42
C CYS A 85 -7.64 -1.54 -9.60
N HIS A 86 -7.66 -0.78 -8.50
CA HIS A 86 -7.80 0.66 -8.57
C HIS A 86 -6.53 1.33 -9.15
N GLY A 87 -5.36 0.78 -8.82
CA GLY A 87 -4.06 1.26 -9.30
C GLY A 87 -3.48 2.44 -8.52
N ASP A 88 -4.32 3.18 -7.79
CA ASP A 88 -3.90 4.26 -6.90
C ASP A 88 -4.80 4.34 -5.65
N PHE A 89 -5.17 3.17 -5.09
CA PHE A 89 -5.99 3.12 -3.89
C PHE A 89 -5.16 3.55 -2.67
N HIS A 90 -5.35 4.78 -2.25
CA HIS A 90 -4.72 5.31 -1.05
C HIS A 90 -5.63 6.31 -0.35
N TYR A 91 -5.30 6.64 0.89
CA TYR A 91 -6.17 7.42 1.78
C TYR A 91 -6.65 8.78 1.22
N ALA A 92 -5.87 9.41 0.33
CA ALA A 92 -6.26 10.68 -0.27
C ALA A 92 -7.30 10.52 -1.39
N ASN A 93 -7.47 9.30 -1.93
CA ASN A 93 -8.45 8.96 -2.95
C ASN A 93 -9.72 8.33 -2.36
N VAL A 94 -9.88 8.37 -1.03
CA VAL A 94 -11.05 7.84 -0.34
C VAL A 94 -11.68 8.92 0.53
N LEU A 95 -12.98 9.14 0.36
CA LEU A 95 -13.78 10.05 1.17
C LEU A 95 -14.62 9.28 2.19
N TRP A 96 -14.77 9.88 3.36
CA TRP A 96 -15.46 9.32 4.50
C TRP A 96 -16.58 10.26 4.96
N LYS A 97 -17.73 9.69 5.28
CA LYS A 97 -18.87 10.38 5.89
C LYS A 97 -19.49 9.45 6.94
N ASP A 98 -19.74 9.99 8.12
CA ASP A 98 -20.37 9.25 9.22
C ASP A 98 -19.64 7.90 9.53
N GLN A 99 -18.31 7.92 9.51
CA GLN A 99 -17.38 6.79 9.69
C GLN A 99 -17.42 5.73 8.57
N HIS A 100 -18.13 5.97 7.47
CA HIS A 100 -18.23 5.08 6.33
C HIS A 100 -17.60 5.69 5.09
N ILE A 101 -17.08 4.83 4.20
CA ILE A 101 -16.58 5.29 2.89
C ILE A 101 -17.76 5.77 2.05
N SER A 102 -17.74 7.04 1.69
CA SER A 102 -18.75 7.68 0.86
C SER A 102 -18.39 7.74 -0.62
N ALA A 103 -17.10 7.72 -0.94
CA ALA A 103 -16.62 7.70 -2.33
C ALA A 103 -15.18 7.19 -2.44
N ILE A 104 -14.89 6.57 -3.58
CA ILE A 104 -13.55 6.28 -4.07
C ILE A 104 -13.34 7.18 -5.29
N LEU A 105 -12.20 7.88 -5.33
CA LEU A 105 -11.86 8.86 -6.34
C LEU A 105 -10.71 8.35 -7.20
N ASP A 106 -10.57 8.93 -8.38
CA ASP A 106 -9.38 8.83 -9.23
C ASP A 106 -9.06 7.41 -9.73
N PHE A 107 -9.93 6.89 -10.59
CA PHE A 107 -9.78 5.61 -11.27
C PHE A 107 -8.94 5.69 -12.56
N GLU A 108 -8.16 6.76 -12.78
CA GLU A 108 -7.40 6.93 -14.04
C GLU A 108 -6.34 5.84 -14.26
N LEU A 109 -5.82 5.24 -13.18
CA LEU A 109 -4.84 4.14 -13.21
C LEU A 109 -5.48 2.76 -13.04
N ALA A 110 -6.82 2.69 -13.00
CA ALA A 110 -7.52 1.44 -12.80
C ALA A 110 -7.40 0.51 -14.01
N GLY A 111 -7.35 -0.78 -13.73
CA GLY A 111 -7.25 -1.82 -14.75
C GLY A 111 -6.93 -3.18 -14.16
N TYR A 112 -6.88 -4.20 -15.02
CA TYR A 112 -6.51 -5.54 -14.56
C TYR A 112 -5.01 -5.62 -14.23
N GLY A 113 -4.69 -6.01 -13.00
CA GLY A 113 -3.32 -6.04 -12.48
C GLY A 113 -3.15 -6.98 -11.30
N ASN A 114 -1.98 -6.91 -10.67
CA ASN A 114 -1.62 -7.76 -9.55
C ASN A 114 -2.34 -7.29 -8.27
N ARG A 115 -3.22 -8.15 -7.73
CA ARG A 115 -3.96 -7.93 -6.48
C ARG A 115 -3.06 -7.55 -5.31
N ASP A 116 -1.99 -8.32 -5.08
CA ASP A 116 -1.15 -8.13 -3.90
C ASP A 116 -0.32 -6.85 -3.99
N PHE A 117 -0.02 -6.38 -5.21
CA PHE A 117 0.59 -5.06 -5.40
C PHE A 117 -0.39 -3.92 -5.06
N ASP A 118 -1.66 -4.02 -5.50
CA ASP A 118 -2.66 -2.97 -5.21
C ASP A 118 -2.95 -2.87 -3.70
N ILE A 119 -2.96 -4.01 -2.99
CA ILE A 119 -3.02 -4.05 -1.52
C ILE A 119 -1.78 -3.38 -0.90
N ALA A 120 -0.59 -3.71 -1.38
CA ALA A 120 0.64 -3.10 -0.90
C ALA A 120 0.66 -1.58 -1.12
N TRP A 121 0.13 -1.14 -2.27
CA TRP A 121 -0.01 0.27 -2.59
C TRP A 121 -0.95 1.01 -1.63
N ALA A 122 -1.99 0.36 -1.14
CA ALA A 122 -2.88 0.91 -0.12
C ALA A 122 -2.22 1.03 1.26
N LEU A 123 -1.34 0.06 1.60
CA LEU A 123 -0.79 -0.12 2.95
C LEU A 123 0.53 0.59 3.21
N PHE A 124 1.40 0.79 2.19
CA PHE A 124 2.69 1.39 2.46
C PHE A 124 2.55 2.86 2.92
N LEU A 125 3.32 3.24 3.93
CA LEU A 125 3.35 4.60 4.45
C LEU A 125 3.93 5.56 3.42
N ARG A 126 3.29 6.69 3.22
CA ARG A 126 3.77 7.77 2.35
C ARG A 126 4.37 8.91 3.17
N PRO A 127 5.26 9.75 2.57
CA PRO A 127 5.74 10.96 3.23
C PRO A 127 4.58 11.82 3.73
N GLY A 128 4.73 12.41 4.92
CA GLY A 128 3.70 13.23 5.56
C GLY A 128 2.49 12.48 6.09
N GLN A 129 2.37 11.17 5.86
CA GLN A 129 1.27 10.36 6.36
C GLN A 129 1.45 10.02 7.84
N ARG A 130 0.40 10.21 8.65
CA ARG A 130 0.45 10.04 10.11
C ARG A 130 -0.19 8.75 10.61
N PHE A 131 -0.82 7.95 9.77
CA PHE A 131 -1.48 6.67 10.07
C PHE A 131 -1.03 5.58 9.09
N LEU A 132 -1.43 4.34 9.30
CA LEU A 132 -0.91 3.13 8.64
C LEU A 132 0.59 2.89 8.94
N LYS A 133 0.98 3.15 10.19
CA LYS A 133 2.34 2.96 10.70
C LYS A 133 2.51 1.69 11.51
N THR A 134 1.41 1.14 12.02
CA THR A 134 1.43 0.04 12.99
C THR A 134 0.97 -1.26 12.36
N ASP A 135 1.49 -2.38 12.88
CA ASP A 135 1.04 -3.73 12.50
C ASP A 135 -0.45 -3.92 12.78
N LYS A 136 -0.98 -3.25 13.81
CA LYS A 136 -2.41 -3.32 14.16
C LYS A 136 -3.29 -2.70 13.09
N GLU A 137 -2.90 -1.54 12.55
CA GLU A 137 -3.62 -0.89 11.44
C GLU A 137 -3.60 -1.79 10.20
N GLN A 138 -2.43 -2.33 9.86
CA GLN A 138 -2.26 -3.23 8.72
C GLN A 138 -3.08 -4.51 8.90
N ALA A 139 -3.07 -5.10 10.10
CA ALA A 139 -3.86 -6.29 10.41
C ALA A 139 -5.37 -6.05 10.28
N LEU A 140 -5.87 -4.90 10.73
CA LEU A 140 -7.28 -4.52 10.56
C LEU A 140 -7.65 -4.32 9.09
N PHE A 141 -6.79 -3.70 8.31
CA PHE A 141 -6.99 -3.57 6.86
C PHE A 141 -7.07 -4.95 6.20
N ILE A 142 -6.11 -5.83 6.46
CA ILE A 142 -6.08 -7.19 5.91
C ILE A 142 -7.33 -7.99 6.33
N LYS A 143 -7.74 -7.89 7.60
CA LYS A 143 -8.98 -8.50 8.10
C LYS A 143 -10.20 -8.03 7.31
N GLY A 144 -10.30 -6.72 7.06
CA GLY A 144 -11.37 -6.16 6.25
C GLY A 144 -11.34 -6.68 4.81
N TYR A 145 -10.18 -6.68 4.19
CA TYR A 145 -9.97 -7.20 2.84
C TYR A 145 -10.40 -8.67 2.71
N GLN A 146 -10.04 -9.51 3.68
CA GLN A 146 -10.31 -10.95 3.68
C GLN A 146 -11.80 -11.30 3.74
N LYS A 147 -12.70 -10.36 4.00
CA LYS A 147 -14.15 -10.57 3.82
C LYS A 147 -14.54 -10.81 2.37
N HIS A 148 -13.70 -10.40 1.42
CA HIS A 148 -13.98 -10.49 -0.02
C HIS A 148 -12.99 -11.34 -0.80
N GLY A 149 -11.84 -11.69 -0.23
CA GLY A 149 -10.84 -12.54 -0.90
C GLY A 149 -9.56 -12.68 -0.11
N ASP A 150 -8.79 -13.69 -0.45
CA ASP A 150 -7.49 -13.93 0.17
C ASP A 150 -6.40 -13.03 -0.45
N CYS A 151 -5.35 -12.79 0.29
CA CYS A 151 -4.13 -12.16 -0.19
C CYS A 151 -2.90 -12.89 0.32
N ASN A 152 -1.82 -12.81 -0.44
CA ASN A 152 -0.52 -13.31 0.01
C ASN A 152 0.20 -12.20 0.81
N VAL A 153 0.16 -12.28 2.13
CA VAL A 153 0.74 -11.26 3.02
C VAL A 153 2.24 -11.07 2.78
N ASP A 154 2.98 -12.13 2.45
CA ASP A 154 4.41 -12.04 2.15
C ASP A 154 4.64 -11.33 0.81
N ALA A 155 3.79 -11.57 -0.19
CA ALA A 155 3.82 -10.81 -1.44
C ALA A 155 3.45 -9.33 -1.23
N VAL A 156 2.46 -9.05 -0.40
CA VAL A 156 2.11 -7.67 -0.01
C VAL A 156 3.31 -6.97 0.62
N LYS A 157 3.99 -7.61 1.59
CA LYS A 157 5.20 -7.05 2.22
C LYS A 157 6.34 -6.83 1.21
N TYR A 158 6.53 -7.77 0.28
CA TYR A 158 7.52 -7.63 -0.79
C TYR A 158 7.24 -6.38 -1.63
N TYR A 159 6.01 -6.17 -2.06
CA TYR A 159 5.65 -4.99 -2.85
C TYR A 159 5.65 -3.69 -2.04
N MET A 160 5.34 -3.72 -0.74
CA MET A 160 5.54 -2.58 0.15
C MET A 160 7.02 -2.19 0.22
N ALA A 161 7.92 -3.17 0.39
CA ALA A 161 9.36 -2.92 0.39
C ALA A 161 9.82 -2.28 -0.92
N GLN A 162 9.32 -2.77 -2.05
CA GLN A 162 9.59 -2.22 -3.38
C GLN A 162 9.15 -0.75 -3.48
N CYS A 163 7.92 -0.44 -3.06
CA CYS A 163 7.42 0.94 -3.01
C CYS A 163 8.29 1.83 -2.10
N TYR A 164 8.65 1.37 -0.92
CA TYR A 164 9.50 2.11 0.03
C TYR A 164 10.86 2.47 -0.57
N VAL A 165 11.52 1.54 -1.27
CA VAL A 165 12.81 1.84 -1.93
C VAL A 165 12.65 2.94 -2.98
N TYR A 166 11.59 2.88 -3.79
CA TYR A 166 11.33 3.95 -4.76
C TYR A 166 11.06 5.30 -4.10
N PHE A 167 10.28 5.33 -3.01
CA PHE A 167 9.94 6.57 -2.32
C PHE A 167 11.13 7.18 -1.60
N LEU A 168 12.06 6.39 -1.08
CA LEU A 168 13.34 6.89 -0.54
C LEU A 168 14.19 7.63 -1.57
N CYS A 169 14.00 7.39 -2.87
CA CYS A 169 14.73 8.14 -3.91
C CYS A 169 14.25 9.58 -4.07
N PHE A 170 13.06 9.91 -3.62
CA PHE A 170 12.41 11.21 -3.85
C PHE A 170 12.14 12.00 -2.56
N CYS A 171 12.27 11.36 -1.42
CA CYS A 171 11.94 11.96 -0.13
C CYS A 171 13.20 12.22 0.67
N ASP A 172 13.29 13.43 1.22
CA ASP A 172 14.35 13.91 2.11
C ASP A 172 13.84 14.18 3.55
N GLU A 173 12.54 13.89 3.81
CA GLU A 173 11.95 13.97 5.14
C GLU A 173 12.60 12.94 6.08
N LYS A 174 13.35 13.41 7.07
CA LYS A 174 14.20 12.58 7.93
C LYS A 174 13.42 11.48 8.65
N ASP A 175 12.31 11.85 9.29
CA ASP A 175 11.51 10.92 10.10
C ASP A 175 10.90 9.81 9.23
N TYR A 176 10.44 10.15 8.04
CA TYR A 176 9.96 9.18 7.06
C TYR A 176 11.07 8.24 6.60
N CYS A 177 12.22 8.81 6.21
CA CYS A 177 13.37 8.02 5.76
C CYS A 177 13.87 7.06 6.84
N GLU A 178 13.91 7.49 8.10
CA GLU A 178 14.29 6.65 9.23
C GLU A 178 13.28 5.54 9.47
N TYR A 179 11.98 5.86 9.50
CA TYR A 179 10.90 4.87 9.60
C TYR A 179 11.03 3.79 8.53
N VAL A 180 11.15 4.19 7.26
CA VAL A 180 11.22 3.26 6.14
C VAL A 180 12.47 2.37 6.23
N ARG A 181 13.63 2.93 6.57
CA ARG A 181 14.86 2.15 6.73
C ARG A 181 14.76 1.12 7.86
N ASN A 182 14.13 1.49 8.97
CA ASN A 182 13.88 0.58 10.08
C ASN A 182 12.90 -0.52 9.69
N TRP A 183 11.81 -0.15 9.01
CA TRP A 183 10.84 -1.11 8.51
C TRP A 183 11.48 -2.13 7.54
N LEU A 184 12.28 -1.67 6.58
CA LEU A 184 13.00 -2.54 5.62
C LEU A 184 13.96 -3.50 6.34
N LYS A 185 14.71 -3.02 7.33
CA LYS A 185 15.60 -3.88 8.13
C LYS A 185 14.82 -4.95 8.90
N GLN A 186 13.71 -4.60 9.53
CA GLN A 186 12.91 -5.52 10.35
C GLN A 186 12.18 -6.57 9.52
N ASN A 187 11.67 -6.19 8.35
CA ASN A 187 10.80 -7.05 7.55
C ASN A 187 11.50 -7.79 6.41
N CYS A 188 12.67 -7.30 5.96
CA CYS A 188 13.34 -7.80 4.75
C CYS A 188 14.74 -8.37 5.01
N SER A 189 15.29 -8.28 6.23
CA SER A 189 16.56 -8.94 6.58
C SER A 189 16.34 -10.45 6.73
N ASN A 190 17.27 -11.25 6.24
CA ASN A 190 17.22 -12.71 6.34
C ASN A 190 17.11 -13.13 7.82
N ARG A 191 16.00 -13.70 8.23
CA ARG A 191 15.81 -14.32 9.57
C ARG A 191 16.52 -15.66 9.71
N GLU A 192 17.22 -16.18 8.69
CA GLU A 192 17.86 -17.49 8.73
C GLU A 192 19.18 -17.56 9.52
N LYS A 193 19.63 -16.48 10.16
CA LYS A 193 20.88 -16.47 10.96
C LYS A 193 20.68 -16.46 12.48
N LEU A 194 19.50 -16.74 12.99
CA LEU A 194 19.21 -16.72 14.43
C LEU A 194 18.86 -18.10 15.04
N ASN A 195 19.09 -19.20 14.31
CA ASN A 195 18.93 -20.58 14.83
C ASN A 195 20.21 -21.41 14.60
N ASP A 196 21.34 -20.89 15.03
CA ASP A 196 22.55 -21.68 15.29
C ASP A 196 23.04 -21.41 16.71
#